data_efe3f1a1bfc235e4bbdd19711d51f2fb
#
_entry.id   efe3f1a1bfc235e4bbdd19711d51f2fb
#
_cell.length_a   1.000
_cell.length_b   1.000
_cell.length_c   1.000
_cell.angle_alpha   90.00
_cell.angle_beta   90.00
_cell.angle_gamma   90.00
#
_symmetry.space_group_name_H-M   'P 1'
#
loop_
_entity.id
_entity.type
_entity.pdbx_description
1 polymer ?
#
loop_
_entity_poly.entity_id
_entity_poly.type
_entity_poly.pdbx_seq_one_letter_code
_entity_poly.pdbx_strand_id
1 'polypeptide(L)'
;MVTSFQDQFLAMLPAPISRYGRQTMLFAEWLQWQFKQLQDLFTTIEDFRELDNANGEVLDAIGAQYNQLRGEADDSFYRIMIRSKMAINSGISTVNGLLDIIARSLNIPKKGIEIEPLRKWNGTTVDDGEPLAIAIRNIPLQWANTEWEQNYIIDRIRSGVAAGVRVDEVTFVDNSNAVLAVRGISSNTLTYQIYESEDK
;
A
#
# COMPACT_ATOMS: atom_id res chain seq x y z
N MET A 1 -34.02 -4.18 17.38
CA MET A 1 -33.96 -5.62 17.10
C MET A 1 -34.11 -5.79 15.61
N VAL A 2 -33.08 -6.27 14.94
CA VAL A 2 -33.18 -6.59 13.51
C VAL A 2 -33.98 -7.89 13.43
N THR A 3 -35.20 -7.82 12.93
CA THR A 3 -36.03 -9.01 12.70
C THR A 3 -35.34 -9.87 11.64
N SER A 4 -35.21 -11.17 11.89
CA SER A 4 -34.61 -12.12 10.95
C SER A 4 -35.41 -12.11 9.64
N PHE A 5 -34.76 -12.35 8.50
CA PHE A 5 -35.43 -12.51 7.21
C PHE A 5 -36.55 -13.60 7.30
N GLN A 6 -36.26 -14.67 8.04
CA GLN A 6 -37.23 -15.73 8.29
C GLN A 6 -38.51 -15.21 8.96
N ASP A 7 -38.41 -14.36 9.98
CA ASP A 7 -39.54 -13.77 10.69
C ASP A 7 -40.38 -12.88 9.77
N GLN A 8 -39.71 -12.06 8.95
CA GLN A 8 -40.35 -11.19 7.96
C GLN A 8 -41.10 -12.02 6.89
N PHE A 9 -40.46 -13.05 6.37
CA PHE A 9 -41.05 -13.95 5.38
C PHE A 9 -42.28 -14.64 5.93
N LEU A 10 -42.21 -15.23 7.12
CA LEU A 10 -43.32 -15.89 7.77
C LEU A 10 -44.49 -14.93 8.06
N ALA A 11 -44.21 -13.67 8.38
CA ALA A 11 -45.22 -12.64 8.60
C ALA A 11 -45.97 -12.26 7.33
N MET A 12 -45.33 -12.35 6.16
CA MET A 12 -45.92 -12.02 4.85
C MET A 12 -46.84 -13.14 4.27
N LEU A 13 -46.77 -14.36 4.84
CA LEU A 13 -47.56 -15.47 4.32
C LEU A 13 -49.06 -15.24 4.53
N PRO A 14 -49.90 -15.50 3.50
CA PRO A 14 -51.36 -15.35 3.60
C PRO A 14 -51.97 -16.36 4.58
N ALA A 15 -53.11 -16.00 5.17
CA ALA A 15 -53.81 -16.75 6.23
C ALA A 15 -54.06 -18.26 5.97
N PRO A 16 -54.27 -18.75 4.73
CA PRO A 16 -54.46 -20.17 4.49
C PRO A 16 -53.21 -21.03 4.72
N ILE A 17 -52.03 -20.42 4.72
CA ILE A 17 -50.76 -21.15 4.88
C ILE A 17 -50.40 -21.19 6.36
N SER A 18 -50.17 -22.38 6.89
CA SER A 18 -49.69 -22.54 8.28
C SER A 18 -48.26 -22.00 8.40
N ARG A 19 -48.12 -20.84 9.05
CA ARG A 19 -46.82 -20.17 9.25
C ARG A 19 -45.82 -21.01 10.06
N TYR A 20 -46.32 -21.85 10.93
CA TYR A 20 -45.54 -22.71 11.85
C TYR A 20 -45.55 -24.18 11.44
N GLY A 21 -46.04 -24.49 10.25
CA GLY A 21 -45.98 -25.85 9.72
C GLY A 21 -44.57 -26.28 9.44
N ARG A 22 -44.21 -27.54 9.72
CA ARG A 22 -42.86 -28.09 9.53
C ARG A 22 -42.27 -27.80 8.13
N GLN A 23 -43.11 -27.97 7.10
CA GLN A 23 -42.71 -27.75 5.71
C GLN A 23 -42.41 -26.25 5.43
N THR A 24 -43.27 -25.36 5.97
CA THR A 24 -43.14 -23.92 5.83
C THR A 24 -41.87 -23.42 6.51
N MET A 25 -41.55 -23.95 7.71
CA MET A 25 -40.33 -23.62 8.46
C MET A 25 -39.07 -24.06 7.71
N LEU A 26 -39.06 -25.31 7.21
CA LEU A 26 -37.91 -25.82 6.42
C LEU A 26 -37.69 -25.00 5.15
N PHE A 27 -38.77 -24.58 4.48
CA PHE A 27 -38.67 -23.73 3.31
C PHE A 27 -38.15 -22.33 3.65
N ALA A 28 -38.60 -21.75 4.73
CA ALA A 28 -38.12 -20.46 5.22
C ALA A 28 -36.63 -20.50 5.60
N GLU A 29 -36.20 -21.58 6.27
CA GLU A 29 -34.76 -21.81 6.59
C GLU A 29 -33.92 -21.97 5.33
N TRP A 30 -34.39 -22.71 4.34
CA TRP A 30 -33.71 -22.87 3.06
C TRP A 30 -33.56 -21.52 2.33
N LEU A 31 -34.65 -20.72 2.28
CA LEU A 31 -34.59 -19.37 1.71
C LEU A 31 -33.62 -18.47 2.46
N GLN A 32 -33.66 -18.47 3.79
CA GLN A 32 -32.76 -17.68 4.60
C GLN A 32 -31.30 -18.04 4.33
N TRP A 33 -30.98 -19.34 4.19
CA TRP A 33 -29.66 -19.80 3.82
C TRP A 33 -29.22 -19.25 2.46
N GLN A 34 -30.09 -19.28 1.44
CA GLN A 34 -29.79 -18.72 0.11
C GLN A 34 -29.54 -17.21 0.16
N PHE A 35 -30.40 -16.47 0.88
CA PHE A 35 -30.19 -15.02 1.04
C PHE A 35 -28.93 -14.67 1.80
N LYS A 36 -28.56 -15.48 2.79
CA LYS A 36 -27.30 -15.27 3.49
C LYS A 36 -26.10 -15.46 2.56
N GLN A 37 -26.11 -16.45 1.70
CA GLN A 37 -25.07 -16.64 0.68
C GLN A 37 -24.91 -15.42 -0.23
N LEU A 38 -26.05 -14.82 -0.66
CA LEU A 38 -26.05 -13.61 -1.46
C LEU A 38 -25.51 -12.40 -0.67
N GLN A 39 -25.89 -12.25 0.58
CA GLN A 39 -25.38 -11.18 1.44
C GLN A 39 -23.87 -11.31 1.64
N ASP A 40 -23.38 -12.51 1.94
CA ASP A 40 -21.96 -12.79 2.10
C ASP A 40 -21.20 -12.49 0.80
N LEU A 41 -21.77 -12.80 -0.36
CA LEU A 41 -21.20 -12.44 -1.67
C LEU A 41 -21.13 -10.91 -1.87
N PHE A 42 -22.20 -10.18 -1.55
CA PHE A 42 -22.19 -8.71 -1.66
C PHE A 42 -21.17 -8.09 -0.73
N THR A 43 -21.04 -8.57 0.51
CA THR A 43 -20.02 -8.10 1.45
C THR A 43 -18.61 -8.35 0.89
N THR A 44 -18.39 -9.54 0.31
CA THR A 44 -17.11 -9.87 -0.34
C THR A 44 -16.80 -8.94 -1.53
N ILE A 45 -17.82 -8.60 -2.33
CA ILE A 45 -17.66 -7.64 -3.45
C ILE A 45 -17.35 -6.23 -2.93
N GLU A 46 -17.99 -5.80 -1.83
CA GLU A 46 -17.70 -4.51 -1.20
C GLU A 46 -16.27 -4.48 -0.66
N ASP A 47 -15.86 -5.53 0.05
CA ASP A 47 -14.50 -5.66 0.58
C ASP A 47 -13.43 -5.61 -0.53
N PHE A 48 -13.68 -6.27 -1.66
CA PHE A 48 -12.76 -6.28 -2.80
C PHE A 48 -12.66 -4.94 -3.54
N ARG A 49 -13.59 -4.00 -3.31
CA ARG A 49 -13.46 -2.63 -3.85
C ARG A 49 -12.40 -1.82 -3.12
N GLU A 50 -12.05 -2.21 -1.91
CA GLU A 50 -10.95 -1.61 -1.18
C GLU A 50 -9.61 -2.17 -1.67
N LEU A 51 -8.67 -1.29 -1.98
CA LEU A 51 -7.35 -1.67 -2.50
C LEU A 51 -6.63 -2.66 -1.58
N ASP A 52 -6.87 -2.58 -0.26
CA ASP A 52 -6.20 -3.41 0.72
C ASP A 52 -6.66 -4.88 0.70
N ASN A 53 -7.91 -5.10 0.32
CA ASN A 53 -8.56 -6.40 0.29
C ASN A 53 -8.65 -6.99 -1.13
N ALA A 54 -8.45 -6.15 -2.17
CA ALA A 54 -8.51 -6.57 -3.56
C ALA A 54 -7.39 -7.56 -3.91
N ASN A 55 -7.70 -8.61 -4.67
CA ASN A 55 -6.76 -9.64 -5.10
C ASN A 55 -6.96 -9.99 -6.58
N GLY A 56 -5.90 -10.53 -7.21
CA GLY A 56 -5.95 -11.05 -8.57
C GLY A 56 -6.51 -10.07 -9.60
N GLU A 57 -7.50 -10.49 -10.36
CA GLU A 57 -8.11 -9.70 -11.45
C GLU A 57 -8.76 -8.39 -10.98
N VAL A 58 -9.31 -8.37 -9.76
CA VAL A 58 -9.92 -7.15 -9.21
C VAL A 58 -8.83 -6.10 -8.94
N LEU A 59 -7.68 -6.53 -8.41
CA LEU A 59 -6.53 -5.67 -8.22
C LEU A 59 -5.97 -5.17 -9.55
N ASP A 60 -5.97 -6.01 -10.59
CA ASP A 60 -5.57 -5.61 -11.95
C ASP A 60 -6.51 -4.56 -12.55
N ALA A 61 -7.82 -4.70 -12.32
CA ALA A 61 -8.79 -3.71 -12.75
C ALA A 61 -8.60 -2.35 -12.05
N ILE A 62 -8.27 -2.36 -10.75
CA ILE A 62 -7.94 -1.14 -10.01
C ILE A 62 -6.65 -0.52 -10.58
N GLY A 63 -5.59 -1.31 -10.78
CA GLY A 63 -4.32 -0.83 -11.32
C GLY A 63 -4.46 -0.22 -12.72
N ALA A 64 -5.29 -0.82 -13.57
CA ALA A 64 -5.58 -0.31 -14.90
C ALA A 64 -6.18 1.11 -14.89
N GLN A 65 -7.02 1.44 -13.89
CA GLN A 65 -7.58 2.80 -13.73
C GLN A 65 -6.49 3.86 -13.49
N TYR A 66 -5.37 3.46 -12.88
CA TYR A 66 -4.22 4.34 -12.63
C TYR A 66 -3.11 4.21 -13.66
N ASN A 67 -3.33 3.46 -14.76
CA ASN A 67 -2.30 3.11 -15.74
C ASN A 67 -1.06 2.48 -15.10
N GLN A 68 -1.27 1.63 -14.11
CA GLN A 68 -0.22 0.85 -13.46
C GLN A 68 -0.34 -0.60 -13.90
N LEU A 69 0.63 -1.08 -14.65
CA LEU A 69 0.71 -2.49 -15.04
C LEU A 69 1.35 -3.31 -13.91
N ARG A 70 0.90 -4.53 -13.74
CA ARG A 70 1.40 -5.45 -12.72
C ARG A 70 2.86 -5.88 -12.96
N GLY A 71 3.21 -6.23 -14.19
CA GLY A 71 4.49 -6.84 -14.51
C GLY A 71 4.69 -8.17 -13.80
N GLU A 72 5.84 -8.33 -13.12
CA GLU A 72 6.21 -9.53 -12.36
C GLU A 72 5.79 -9.46 -10.88
N ALA A 73 5.06 -8.42 -10.48
CA ALA A 73 4.69 -8.18 -9.09
C ALA A 73 3.64 -9.17 -8.58
N ASP A 74 3.83 -9.66 -7.38
CA ASP A 74 2.79 -10.34 -6.61
C ASP A 74 1.70 -9.36 -6.16
N ASP A 75 0.60 -9.84 -5.60
CA ASP A 75 -0.52 -8.98 -5.18
C ASP A 75 -0.11 -7.97 -4.09
N SER A 76 0.80 -8.35 -3.19
CA SER A 76 1.24 -7.49 -2.10
C SER A 76 2.08 -6.33 -2.61
N PHE A 77 3.03 -6.60 -3.49
CA PHE A 77 3.87 -5.57 -4.08
C PHE A 77 3.08 -4.73 -5.11
N TYR A 78 2.17 -5.33 -5.86
CA TYR A 78 1.33 -4.60 -6.80
C TYR A 78 0.43 -3.58 -6.12
N ARG A 79 -0.08 -3.85 -4.91
CA ARG A 79 -0.78 -2.84 -4.10
C ARG A 79 0.12 -1.64 -3.77
N ILE A 80 1.38 -1.89 -3.44
CA ILE A 80 2.37 -0.82 -3.20
C ILE A 80 2.56 0.01 -4.47
N MET A 81 2.67 -0.64 -5.62
CA MET A 81 2.80 0.04 -6.91
C MET A 81 1.60 0.95 -7.21
N ILE A 82 0.38 0.48 -6.99
CA ILE A 82 -0.85 1.25 -7.19
C ILE A 82 -0.91 2.42 -6.20
N ARG A 83 -0.68 2.19 -4.89
CA ARG A 83 -0.65 3.25 -3.86
C ARG A 83 0.39 4.31 -4.19
N SER A 84 1.57 3.92 -4.62
CA SER A 84 2.64 4.86 -5.02
C SER A 84 2.20 5.74 -6.18
N LYS A 85 1.51 5.16 -7.16
CA LYS A 85 0.97 5.90 -8.31
C LYS A 85 -0.12 6.90 -7.89
N MET A 86 -1.04 6.47 -7.03
CA MET A 86 -2.07 7.35 -6.45
C MET A 86 -1.46 8.50 -5.66
N ALA A 87 -0.44 8.22 -4.85
CA ALA A 87 0.22 9.22 -4.02
C ALA A 87 0.95 10.27 -4.86
N ILE A 88 1.67 9.87 -5.91
CA ILE A 88 2.37 10.79 -6.82
C ILE A 88 1.36 11.66 -7.59
N ASN A 89 0.26 11.09 -8.04
CA ASN A 89 -0.78 11.85 -8.74
C ASN A 89 -1.43 12.94 -7.88
N SER A 90 -1.25 12.90 -6.54
CA SER A 90 -1.72 13.96 -5.64
C SER A 90 -0.93 15.28 -5.73
N GLY A 91 0.22 15.30 -6.40
CA GLY A 91 0.88 16.51 -6.89
C GLY A 91 1.61 17.38 -5.85
N ILE A 92 1.97 16.85 -4.68
CA ILE A 92 2.65 17.61 -3.63
C ILE A 92 4.16 17.39 -3.71
N SER A 93 4.90 18.35 -4.28
CA SER A 93 6.36 18.30 -4.46
C SER A 93 7.17 18.90 -3.31
N THR A 94 6.65 18.89 -2.09
CA THR A 94 7.36 19.34 -0.88
C THR A 94 8.02 18.17 -0.17
N VAL A 95 8.98 18.44 0.76
CA VAL A 95 9.60 17.41 1.61
C VAL A 95 8.53 16.62 2.38
N ASN A 96 7.55 17.32 2.95
CA ASN A 96 6.44 16.65 3.64
C ASN A 96 5.56 15.85 2.67
N GLY A 97 5.36 16.35 1.45
CA GLY A 97 4.66 15.62 0.40
C GLY A 97 5.40 14.36 -0.03
N LEU A 98 6.72 14.40 -0.13
CA LEU A 98 7.55 13.23 -0.42
C LEU A 98 7.48 12.19 0.72
N LEU A 99 7.51 12.65 1.99
CA LEU A 99 7.25 11.77 3.15
C LEU A 99 5.86 11.14 3.07
N ASP A 100 4.84 11.90 2.66
CA ASP A 100 3.49 11.38 2.46
C ASP A 100 3.43 10.33 1.34
N ILE A 101 4.11 10.57 0.23
CA ILE A 101 4.19 9.63 -0.88
C ILE A 101 4.81 8.31 -0.40
N ILE A 102 5.96 8.36 0.27
CA ILE A 102 6.66 7.17 0.77
C ILE A 102 5.79 6.44 1.80
N ALA A 103 5.30 7.14 2.80
CA ALA A 103 4.50 6.56 3.88
C ALA A 103 3.21 5.89 3.37
N ARG A 104 2.48 6.55 2.45
CA ARG A 104 1.26 6.00 1.85
C ARG A 104 1.55 4.85 0.90
N SER A 105 2.62 4.95 0.10
CA SER A 105 3.01 3.89 -0.84
C SER A 105 3.29 2.58 -0.10
N LEU A 106 4.08 2.67 0.96
CA LEU A 106 4.51 1.51 1.74
C LEU A 106 3.55 1.15 2.88
N ASN A 107 2.48 1.93 3.09
CA ASN A 107 1.55 1.79 4.21
C ASN A 107 2.24 1.76 5.58
N ILE A 108 3.20 2.65 5.78
CA ILE A 108 3.99 2.79 7.00
C ILE A 108 3.77 4.16 7.66
N PRO A 109 3.99 4.28 8.97
CA PRO A 109 3.95 5.58 9.62
C PRO A 109 5.11 6.46 9.13
N LYS A 110 4.87 7.77 8.99
CA LYS A 110 5.92 8.75 8.62
C LYS A 110 7.05 8.86 9.64
N LYS A 111 6.77 8.45 10.89
CA LYS A 111 7.71 8.50 12.00
C LYS A 111 8.85 7.52 11.74
N GLY A 112 10.07 8.04 11.68
CA GLY A 112 11.28 7.26 11.46
C GLY A 112 11.90 7.44 10.08
N ILE A 113 11.12 7.87 9.06
CA ILE A 113 11.69 8.23 7.76
C ILE A 113 12.31 9.63 7.87
N GLU A 114 13.57 9.74 7.51
CA GLU A 114 14.31 11.00 7.53
C GLU A 114 14.63 11.44 6.10
N ILE A 115 14.31 12.69 5.77
CA ILE A 115 14.69 13.31 4.50
C ILE A 115 15.56 14.51 4.84
N GLU A 116 16.83 14.45 4.45
CA GLU A 116 17.79 15.47 4.72
C GLU A 116 18.40 16.04 3.44
N PRO A 117 18.55 17.37 3.33
CA PRO A 117 19.35 17.94 2.26
C PRO A 117 20.81 17.58 2.48
N LEU A 118 21.56 17.25 1.42
CA LEU A 118 23.00 17.01 1.50
C LEU A 118 23.75 18.29 1.84
N ARG A 119 23.24 19.45 1.42
CA ARG A 119 23.81 20.76 1.75
C ARG A 119 23.07 21.35 2.95
N LYS A 120 23.77 21.44 4.08
CA LYS A 120 23.20 21.96 5.33
C LYS A 120 23.82 23.28 5.72
N TRP A 121 23.02 24.14 6.35
CA TRP A 121 23.51 25.35 7.04
C TRP A 121 23.74 25.01 8.51
N ASN A 122 25.01 25.17 8.98
CA ASN A 122 25.38 24.87 10.37
C ASN A 122 25.37 26.10 11.30
N GLY A 123 24.74 27.19 10.88
CA GLY A 123 24.62 28.43 11.63
C GLY A 123 25.72 29.48 11.29
N THR A 124 26.81 29.07 10.65
CA THR A 124 27.93 29.95 10.30
C THR A 124 28.33 29.85 8.84
N THR A 125 28.41 28.65 8.32
CA THR A 125 28.81 28.35 6.93
C THR A 125 27.83 27.36 6.31
N VAL A 126 27.76 27.39 4.98
CA VAL A 126 27.08 26.34 4.23
C VAL A 126 28.06 25.19 4.05
N ASP A 127 27.62 23.98 4.36
CA ASP A 127 28.39 22.76 4.15
C ASP A 127 28.70 22.56 2.65
N ASP A 128 29.83 21.88 2.31
CA ASP A 128 30.24 21.58 0.93
C ASP A 128 29.35 20.53 0.22
N GLY A 129 28.20 20.17 0.83
CA GLY A 129 27.24 19.28 0.25
C GLY A 129 26.68 19.78 -1.07
N GLU A 130 26.28 18.85 -1.94
CA GLU A 130 25.74 19.17 -3.26
C GLU A 130 24.39 19.91 -3.16
N PRO A 131 24.22 21.05 -3.85
CA PRO A 131 22.98 21.80 -3.83
C PRO A 131 21.88 21.01 -4.54
N LEU A 132 20.64 21.11 -4.04
CA LEU A 132 19.46 20.42 -4.58
C LEU A 132 19.57 18.88 -4.57
N ALA A 133 20.42 18.32 -3.72
CA ALA A 133 20.50 16.89 -3.47
C ALA A 133 19.96 16.56 -2.08
N ILE A 134 19.18 15.48 -1.99
CA ILE A 134 18.57 14.98 -0.76
C ILE A 134 18.98 13.54 -0.49
N ALA A 135 19.12 13.20 0.78
CA ALA A 135 19.24 11.83 1.27
C ALA A 135 17.93 11.43 1.96
N ILE A 136 17.46 10.22 1.68
CA ILE A 136 16.27 9.64 2.30
C ILE A 136 16.75 8.44 3.10
N ARG A 137 16.49 8.43 4.40
CA ARG A 137 17.00 7.42 5.32
C ARG A 137 15.88 6.72 6.08
N ASN A 138 16.22 5.52 6.57
CA ASN A 138 15.39 4.73 7.45
C ASN A 138 14.07 4.26 6.82
N ILE A 139 14.06 3.93 5.53
CA ILE A 139 12.90 3.30 4.90
C ILE A 139 12.87 1.82 5.29
N PRO A 140 11.79 1.31 5.93
CA PRO A 140 11.68 -0.12 6.25
C PRO A 140 11.71 -1.01 5.00
N LEU A 141 12.57 -2.03 4.98
CA LEU A 141 12.76 -2.93 3.84
C LEU A 141 11.71 -4.07 3.76
N GLN A 142 10.74 -4.11 4.65
CA GLN A 142 9.76 -5.22 4.78
C GLN A 142 9.00 -5.58 3.50
N TRP A 143 9.07 -4.73 2.47
CA TRP A 143 8.20 -4.77 1.30
C TRP A 143 8.90 -5.13 -0.01
N ALA A 144 10.23 -5.15 -0.02
CA ALA A 144 11.02 -5.39 -1.23
C ALA A 144 11.93 -6.58 -1.03
N ASN A 145 11.46 -7.76 -1.44
CA ASN A 145 12.20 -9.02 -1.31
C ASN A 145 13.13 -9.29 -2.48
N THR A 146 12.90 -8.62 -3.62
CA THR A 146 13.69 -8.78 -4.83
C THR A 146 14.40 -7.49 -5.23
N GLU A 147 15.52 -7.61 -5.94
CA GLU A 147 16.26 -6.45 -6.48
C GLU A 147 15.38 -5.60 -7.41
N TRP A 148 14.51 -6.22 -8.18
CA TRP A 148 13.57 -5.53 -9.05
C TRP A 148 12.59 -4.65 -8.26
N GLU A 149 12.04 -5.17 -7.14
CA GLU A 149 11.13 -4.42 -6.27
C GLU A 149 11.83 -3.23 -5.61
N GLN A 150 13.05 -3.41 -5.14
CA GLN A 150 13.86 -2.33 -4.56
C GLN A 150 14.12 -1.22 -5.57
N ASN A 151 14.53 -1.58 -6.78
CA ASN A 151 14.75 -0.64 -7.87
C ASN A 151 13.47 0.11 -8.24
N TYR A 152 12.35 -0.59 -8.31
CA TYR A 152 11.05 0.02 -8.57
C TYR A 152 10.69 1.08 -7.52
N ILE A 153 10.88 0.79 -6.23
CA ILE A 153 10.61 1.74 -5.15
C ILE A 153 11.52 2.97 -5.27
N ILE A 154 12.81 2.78 -5.53
CA ILE A 154 13.78 3.87 -5.71
C ILE A 154 13.37 4.77 -6.88
N ASP A 155 13.04 4.20 -8.02
CA ASP A 155 12.63 4.95 -9.19
C ASP A 155 11.30 5.70 -8.95
N ARG A 156 10.41 5.09 -8.17
CA ARG A 156 9.15 5.71 -7.81
C ARG A 156 9.36 6.89 -6.85
N ILE A 157 10.25 6.77 -5.88
CA ILE A 157 10.64 7.87 -4.98
C ILE A 157 11.23 9.02 -5.80
N ARG A 158 12.13 8.72 -6.74
CA ARG A 158 12.73 9.73 -7.63
C ARG A 158 11.68 10.45 -8.47
N SER A 159 10.69 9.73 -8.98
CA SER A 159 9.61 10.33 -9.79
C SER A 159 8.68 11.24 -8.96
N GLY A 160 8.65 11.09 -7.65
CA GLY A 160 7.86 11.92 -6.72
C GLY A 160 8.58 13.19 -6.26
N VAL A 161 9.88 13.31 -6.54
CA VAL A 161 10.69 14.48 -6.13
C VAL A 161 10.48 15.64 -7.10
N ALA A 162 10.57 16.86 -6.59
CA ALA A 162 10.44 18.08 -7.38
C ALA A 162 11.47 18.13 -8.52
N ALA A 163 11.07 18.70 -9.65
CA ALA A 163 11.98 18.89 -10.78
C ALA A 163 13.21 19.70 -10.36
N GLY A 164 14.41 19.18 -10.66
CA GLY A 164 15.68 19.80 -10.30
C GLY A 164 16.25 19.35 -8.95
N VAL A 165 15.52 18.58 -8.16
CA VAL A 165 16.03 17.97 -6.93
C VAL A 165 16.48 16.54 -7.22
N ARG A 166 17.71 16.20 -6.83
CA ARG A 166 18.28 14.87 -7.02
C ARG A 166 18.19 14.07 -5.71
N VAL A 167 17.81 12.81 -5.83
CA VAL A 167 17.93 11.84 -4.73
C VAL A 167 19.28 11.16 -4.86
N ASP A 168 20.20 11.43 -3.95
CA ASP A 168 21.57 10.93 -3.98
C ASP A 168 21.71 9.63 -3.18
N GLU A 169 21.07 9.56 -2.05
CA GLU A 169 21.13 8.41 -1.15
C GLU A 169 19.74 7.97 -0.72
N VAL A 170 19.47 6.67 -0.79
CA VAL A 170 18.29 6.04 -0.19
C VAL A 170 18.78 4.91 0.70
N THR A 171 18.47 4.98 1.99
CA THR A 171 18.85 3.96 2.97
C THR A 171 17.62 3.19 3.43
N PHE A 172 17.69 1.88 3.30
CA PHE A 172 16.68 0.97 3.81
C PHE A 172 17.17 0.35 5.12
N VAL A 173 16.25 0.15 6.05
CA VAL A 173 16.52 -0.51 7.34
C VAL A 173 15.65 -1.76 7.44
N ASP A 174 16.30 -2.89 7.67
CA ASP A 174 15.61 -4.13 8.01
C ASP A 174 15.54 -4.29 9.53
N ASN A 175 14.48 -4.93 10.04
CA ASN A 175 14.32 -5.24 11.47
C ASN A 175 15.37 -6.23 11.99
N SER A 176 16.18 -6.78 11.12
CA SER A 176 17.32 -7.68 11.45
C SER A 176 18.64 -6.97 11.72
N ASN A 177 18.64 -5.67 12.01
CA ASN A 177 19.83 -4.83 12.24
C ASN A 177 20.81 -4.69 11.05
N ALA A 178 20.41 -5.03 9.84
CA ALA A 178 21.17 -4.77 8.64
C ALA A 178 20.76 -3.43 8.01
N VAL A 179 21.69 -2.52 7.75
CA VAL A 179 21.43 -1.28 7.04
C VAL A 179 21.90 -1.42 5.61
N LEU A 180 20.99 -1.31 4.66
CA LEU A 180 21.32 -1.29 3.24
C LEU A 180 21.38 0.17 2.75
N ALA A 181 22.58 0.67 2.46
CA ALA A 181 22.77 2.00 1.91
C ALA A 181 23.06 1.92 0.40
N VAL A 182 22.26 2.62 -0.40
CA VAL A 182 22.47 2.75 -1.84
C VAL A 182 22.98 4.16 -2.13
N ARG A 183 24.25 4.27 -2.50
CA ARG A 183 24.96 5.51 -2.80
C ARG A 183 25.35 5.62 -4.26
N GLY A 184 25.38 6.85 -4.77
CA GLY A 184 26.08 7.18 -6.01
C GLY A 184 25.39 6.70 -7.28
N ILE A 185 24.10 6.93 -7.41
CA ILE A 185 23.34 6.51 -8.60
C ILE A 185 23.48 7.55 -9.71
N SER A 186 24.67 7.64 -10.25
CA SER A 186 24.98 8.42 -11.46
C SER A 186 25.03 7.56 -12.73
N SER A 187 25.06 6.23 -12.61
CA SER A 187 25.04 5.28 -13.73
C SER A 187 24.47 3.95 -13.26
N ASN A 188 23.94 3.16 -14.20
CA ASN A 188 23.18 1.91 -14.03
C ASN A 188 23.80 0.79 -13.15
N THR A 189 24.61 1.14 -12.15
CA THR A 189 25.23 0.17 -11.26
C THR A 189 24.80 0.48 -9.82
N LEU A 190 24.00 -0.41 -9.23
CA LEU A 190 23.66 -0.39 -7.82
C LEU A 190 24.80 -1.02 -7.03
N THR A 191 25.45 -0.25 -6.16
CA THR A 191 26.44 -0.78 -5.23
C THR A 191 25.80 -0.91 -3.87
N TYR A 192 25.66 -2.12 -3.38
CA TYR A 192 25.14 -2.43 -2.05
C TYR A 192 26.30 -2.50 -1.06
N GLN A 193 26.22 -1.75 0.02
CA GLN A 193 27.10 -1.93 1.18
C GLN A 193 26.23 -2.40 2.36
N ILE A 194 26.49 -3.60 2.82
CA ILE A 194 25.88 -4.16 4.02
C ILE A 194 26.81 -3.85 5.18
N TYR A 195 26.34 -3.09 6.16
CA TYR A 195 27.04 -2.85 7.41
C TYR A 195 26.40 -3.76 8.48
N GLU A 196 27.16 -4.72 8.98
CA GLU A 196 26.82 -5.40 10.23
C GLU A 196 27.06 -4.43 11.39
N SER A 197 26.05 -4.22 12.24
CA SER A 197 26.25 -3.46 13.47
C SER A 197 27.10 -4.32 14.42
N GLU A 198 28.37 -3.91 14.65
CA GLU A 198 29.13 -4.45 15.77
C GLU A 198 28.45 -4.03 17.07
N ASP A 199 27.89 -5.02 17.77
CA ASP A 199 27.43 -4.88 19.14
C ASP A 199 28.58 -4.40 20.05
N LYS A 200 28.36 -3.27 20.68
CA LYS A 200 29.14 -2.82 21.83
C LYS A 200 28.26 -2.77 23.05
#